data_4b3eb924f8bfbda985547deadf8f6966
#
_entry.id   4b3eb924f8bfbda985547deadf8f6966
#
_cell.length_a   1.000
_cell.length_b   1.000
_cell.length_c   1.000
_cell.angle_alpha   90.00
_cell.angle_beta   90.00
_cell.angle_gamma   90.00
#
_symmetry.space_group_name_H-M   'P 1'
#
loop_
_entity.id
_entity.type
_entity.pdbx_description
1 polymer ?
#
loop_
_entity_poly.entity_id
_entity_poly.type
_entity_poly.pdbx_seq_one_letter_code
_entity_poly.pdbx_strand_id
1 'polypeptide(L)'
;MGKIIGIDLGTTNSCVAVLEGKDPVVIPNSEGRNTTPSVVAFVDGGERKVGDPAKRQAITNPKRTIYSIKRFMGETYDKVQKEIERVPYKVVRGDNNTPRIDIDGRQYTPQEISAMILQKMKKTAEDYLGQSVTEAVITVPAYFNDSQRQATKEAGEIAGLIVKRIVNEPTAAALAYGLDKAKNDQKIAVFDLGGGTFDISILELGDGVFEVKSTNGDTHLGGDDFDHVIIDWLADEFQKDEGVDLRQDPMALQRLKEAAEKAKIELSSTTSTEINLPYIMPVNGVPKHLVKTLTRAKFEQLADSLINATLGPCRQALQDAGLTANDIDEVILVGGSTRIPAVQQIVEKFFGKAPNKGVNPDEVVAVGAAIQGGVLSGDVKDVLLLDVVPLSVGLETLGGVMTKLIDANTTIPTRKSQVFSTAADNQPSVEINVLQGERPMAKDDKLIGKFHLDGIAPAPRGIPQIEVTFEIDANGILNVTAKDKATGKEQSIRIEASSGLTDAEIQRMKDEAAANADADAKEKERIDKLNQADAIIFQSEKSLSDLGDKIPADKKAAIENALTKLKDAHKSQDVAACDAAIKEVENAFQAAQQDIYNAQAQAQQAQQAQANAGANAGAANNSGDDHNVSDVDFEEVK
;
A
#
# COMPACT_ATOMS: atom_id res chain seq x y z
N MET A 1 -11.61 -21.11 11.10
CA MET A 1 -11.49 -19.65 11.24
C MET A 1 -11.02 -19.11 9.89
N GLY A 2 -11.52 -17.94 9.47
CA GLY A 2 -11.04 -17.28 8.27
C GLY A 2 -9.56 -16.87 8.42
N LYS A 3 -8.83 -16.75 7.31
CA LYS A 3 -7.46 -16.24 7.35
C LYS A 3 -7.47 -14.74 7.66
N ILE A 4 -6.57 -14.31 8.54
CA ILE A 4 -6.30 -12.90 8.81
C ILE A 4 -5.17 -12.48 7.86
N ILE A 5 -5.41 -11.47 7.03
CA ILE A 5 -4.38 -10.92 6.14
C ILE A 5 -3.64 -9.77 6.80
N GLY A 6 -2.36 -9.61 6.44
CA GLY A 6 -1.56 -8.45 6.81
C GLY A 6 -1.50 -7.47 5.64
N ILE A 7 -1.83 -6.21 5.87
CA ILE A 7 -1.80 -5.16 4.85
C ILE A 7 -0.88 -4.03 5.29
N ASP A 8 0.11 -3.74 4.46
CA ASP A 8 0.84 -2.48 4.49
C ASP A 8 0.09 -1.48 3.60
N LEU A 9 -0.55 -0.49 4.21
CA LEU A 9 -1.22 0.62 3.51
C LEU A 9 -0.24 1.78 3.34
N GLY A 10 0.65 1.67 2.37
CA GLY A 10 1.68 2.68 2.14
C GLY A 10 1.18 3.93 1.40
N THR A 11 1.91 5.06 1.54
CA THR A 11 1.59 6.32 0.84
C THR A 11 1.67 6.18 -0.68
N THR A 12 2.69 5.50 -1.18
CA THR A 12 2.95 5.32 -2.62
C THR A 12 2.55 3.95 -3.12
N ASN A 13 2.88 2.91 -2.36
CA ASN A 13 2.56 1.52 -2.70
C ASN A 13 2.01 0.81 -1.46
N SER A 14 1.08 -0.12 -1.68
CA SER A 14 0.53 -1.01 -0.66
C SER A 14 0.92 -2.46 -0.96
N CYS A 15 1.02 -3.26 0.09
CA CYS A 15 1.40 -4.66 -0.01
C CYS A 15 0.47 -5.51 0.87
N VAL A 16 0.19 -6.75 0.44
CA VAL A 16 -0.63 -7.69 1.21
C VAL A 16 0.09 -9.02 1.36
N ALA A 17 0.03 -9.58 2.54
CA ALA A 17 0.62 -10.87 2.87
C ALA A 17 -0.33 -11.72 3.72
N VAL A 18 -0.09 -13.02 3.74
CA VAL A 18 -0.84 -13.98 4.55
C VAL A 18 0.12 -14.98 5.19
N LEU A 19 -0.28 -15.55 6.33
CA LEU A 19 0.45 -16.66 6.92
C LEU A 19 -0.06 -18.00 6.35
N GLU A 20 0.82 -18.75 5.68
CA GLU A 20 0.57 -20.12 5.22
C GLU A 20 1.33 -21.11 6.09
N GLY A 21 0.60 -21.82 6.95
CA GLY A 21 1.24 -22.62 8.01
C GLY A 21 2.01 -21.72 8.97
N LYS A 22 3.33 -21.76 8.93
CA LYS A 22 4.22 -20.89 9.74
C LYS A 22 4.94 -19.84 8.92
N ASP A 23 4.86 -19.91 7.59
CA ASP A 23 5.60 -19.06 6.69
C ASP A 23 4.73 -17.90 6.20
N PRO A 24 5.18 -16.66 6.35
CA PRO A 24 4.49 -15.52 5.78
C PRO A 24 4.76 -15.44 4.26
N VAL A 25 3.70 -15.28 3.48
CA VAL A 25 3.75 -15.21 2.02
C VAL A 25 3.20 -13.87 1.55
N VAL A 26 3.99 -13.14 0.77
CA VAL A 26 3.53 -11.93 0.08
C VAL A 26 2.69 -12.34 -1.13
N ILE A 27 1.50 -11.77 -1.25
CA ILE A 27 0.54 -12.11 -2.30
C ILE A 27 0.75 -11.16 -3.50
N PRO A 28 1.11 -11.69 -4.68
CA PRO A 28 1.21 -10.87 -5.88
C PRO A 28 -0.18 -10.41 -6.35
N ASN A 29 -0.25 -9.19 -6.86
CA ASN A 29 -1.47 -8.64 -7.44
C ASN A 29 -1.77 -9.23 -8.82
N SER A 30 -2.91 -8.84 -9.42
CA SER A 30 -3.33 -9.29 -10.75
C SER A 30 -2.35 -8.95 -11.87
N GLU A 31 -1.47 -7.98 -11.66
CA GLU A 31 -0.41 -7.56 -12.56
C GLU A 31 0.93 -8.31 -12.32
N GLY A 32 0.93 -9.31 -11.41
CA GLY A 32 2.11 -10.12 -11.07
C GLY A 32 3.16 -9.40 -10.22
N ARG A 33 2.79 -8.32 -9.52
CA ARG A 33 3.67 -7.54 -8.65
C ARG A 33 3.33 -7.77 -7.18
N ASN A 34 4.34 -7.80 -6.33
CA ASN A 34 4.17 -7.92 -4.88
C ASN A 34 3.64 -6.63 -4.22
N THR A 35 3.79 -5.48 -4.88
CA THR A 35 3.26 -4.21 -4.42
C THR A 35 2.26 -3.64 -5.42
N THR A 36 1.26 -2.93 -4.92
CA THR A 36 0.23 -2.27 -5.70
C THR A 36 0.32 -0.77 -5.46
N PRO A 37 0.40 0.08 -6.51
CA PRO A 37 0.37 1.53 -6.34
C PRO A 37 -0.87 1.98 -5.54
N SER A 38 -0.67 2.82 -4.53
CA SER A 38 -1.74 3.44 -3.73
C SER A 38 -2.40 4.59 -4.51
N VAL A 39 -2.94 4.26 -5.68
CA VAL A 39 -3.52 5.20 -6.64
C VAL A 39 -4.94 4.77 -6.99
N VAL A 40 -5.87 5.73 -6.96
CA VAL A 40 -7.27 5.54 -7.34
C VAL A 40 -7.63 6.52 -8.44
N ALA A 41 -8.25 6.05 -9.51
CA ALA A 41 -8.69 6.90 -10.60
C ALA A 41 -10.19 6.73 -10.88
N PHE A 42 -10.85 7.85 -11.12
CA PHE A 42 -12.25 7.91 -11.52
C PHE A 42 -12.33 8.16 -13.03
N VAL A 43 -12.97 7.26 -13.75
CA VAL A 43 -13.12 7.34 -15.20
C VAL A 43 -14.57 7.66 -15.59
N ASP A 44 -14.79 7.97 -16.86
CA ASP A 44 -16.13 8.24 -17.35
C ASP A 44 -17.02 6.99 -17.20
N GLY A 45 -18.31 7.24 -16.92
CA GLY A 45 -19.25 6.15 -16.65
C GLY A 45 -19.32 5.69 -15.19
N GLY A 46 -18.56 6.32 -14.27
CA GLY A 46 -18.58 6.02 -12.83
C GLY A 46 -17.72 4.84 -12.41
N GLU A 47 -16.95 4.27 -13.32
CA GLU A 47 -15.97 3.20 -13.04
C GLU A 47 -14.79 3.75 -12.23
N ARG A 48 -14.24 2.92 -11.34
CA ARG A 48 -13.06 3.20 -10.54
C ARG A 48 -11.93 2.24 -10.89
N LYS A 49 -10.73 2.77 -11.05
CA LYS A 49 -9.49 1.98 -11.23
C LYS A 49 -8.60 2.15 -10.02
N VAL A 50 -7.95 1.09 -9.59
CA VAL A 50 -7.04 1.09 -8.43
C VAL A 50 -5.74 0.40 -8.81
N GLY A 51 -4.62 0.94 -8.32
CA GLY A 51 -3.31 0.37 -8.55
C GLY A 51 -2.70 0.75 -9.91
N ASP A 52 -2.04 -0.19 -10.57
CA ASP A 52 -1.37 0.03 -11.86
C ASP A 52 -2.31 0.57 -12.96
N PRO A 53 -3.55 0.08 -13.12
CA PRO A 53 -4.49 0.66 -14.08
C PRO A 53 -4.81 2.14 -13.82
N ALA A 54 -4.90 2.53 -12.54
CA ALA A 54 -5.10 3.94 -12.16
C ALA A 54 -3.85 4.77 -12.44
N LYS A 55 -2.65 4.26 -12.09
CA LYS A 55 -1.38 4.95 -12.33
C LYS A 55 -1.13 5.20 -13.81
N ARG A 56 -1.44 4.23 -14.69
CA ARG A 56 -1.23 4.37 -16.14
C ARG A 56 -2.01 5.50 -16.79
N GLN A 57 -3.15 5.90 -16.25
CA GLN A 57 -3.96 7.00 -16.81
C GLN A 57 -3.71 8.36 -16.14
N ALA A 58 -2.85 8.44 -15.15
CA ALA A 58 -2.62 9.65 -14.37
C ALA A 58 -2.24 10.86 -15.24
N ILE A 59 -1.45 10.68 -16.29
CA ILE A 59 -1.07 11.73 -17.23
C ILE A 59 -2.28 12.30 -17.98
N THR A 60 -3.16 11.43 -18.47
CA THR A 60 -4.31 11.83 -19.29
C THR A 60 -5.52 12.26 -18.46
N ASN A 61 -5.57 11.87 -17.20
CA ASN A 61 -6.66 12.16 -16.27
C ASN A 61 -6.14 12.61 -14.88
N PRO A 62 -5.26 13.62 -14.79
CA PRO A 62 -4.60 13.99 -13.54
C PRO A 62 -5.57 14.51 -12.47
N LYS A 63 -6.62 15.24 -12.86
CA LYS A 63 -7.59 15.82 -11.92
C LYS A 63 -8.52 14.81 -11.26
N ARG A 64 -8.62 13.61 -11.80
CA ARG A 64 -9.48 12.51 -11.31
C ARG A 64 -8.66 11.28 -10.91
N THR A 65 -7.33 11.41 -10.80
CA THR A 65 -6.41 10.36 -10.35
C THR A 65 -5.77 10.79 -9.04
N ILE A 66 -6.13 10.09 -7.97
CA ILE A 66 -5.78 10.41 -6.60
C ILE A 66 -4.62 9.51 -6.16
N TYR A 67 -3.56 10.12 -5.64
CA TYR A 67 -2.39 9.47 -5.06
C TYR A 67 -1.96 10.20 -3.79
N SER A 68 -1.04 9.64 -3.02
CA SER A 68 -0.52 10.17 -1.75
C SER A 68 -1.62 10.54 -0.75
N ILE A 69 -2.78 9.86 -0.83
CA ILE A 69 -3.96 10.16 0.00
C ILE A 69 -3.67 9.99 1.51
N LYS A 70 -2.72 9.14 1.87
CA LYS A 70 -2.32 8.90 3.27
C LYS A 70 -1.83 10.19 3.96
N ARG A 71 -1.30 11.18 3.22
CA ARG A 71 -0.89 12.49 3.73
C ARG A 71 -2.05 13.37 4.21
N PHE A 72 -3.28 13.06 3.80
CA PHE A 72 -4.49 13.75 4.22
C PHE A 72 -5.26 13.00 5.32
N MET A 73 -4.84 11.76 5.63
CA MET A 73 -5.53 10.88 6.56
C MET A 73 -5.49 11.42 7.99
N GLY A 74 -6.67 11.65 8.59
CA GLY A 74 -6.79 12.11 9.98
C GLY A 74 -6.26 13.53 10.24
N GLU A 75 -5.97 14.31 9.18
CA GLU A 75 -5.47 15.67 9.28
C GLU A 75 -6.56 16.72 9.10
N THR A 76 -6.28 17.96 9.52
CA THR A 76 -7.16 19.10 9.25
C THR A 76 -6.76 19.80 7.97
N TYR A 77 -7.76 20.37 7.26
CA TYR A 77 -7.55 21.08 5.99
C TYR A 77 -6.48 22.18 6.09
N ASP A 78 -6.46 22.92 7.22
CA ASP A 78 -5.50 24.04 7.40
C ASP A 78 -4.06 23.57 7.54
N LYS A 79 -3.83 22.36 8.04
CA LYS A 79 -2.48 21.79 8.21
C LYS A 79 -1.88 21.23 6.93
N VAL A 80 -2.72 20.85 5.96
CA VAL A 80 -2.28 20.16 4.73
C VAL A 80 -2.20 21.08 3.50
N GLN A 81 -2.11 22.41 3.69
CA GLN A 81 -2.07 23.36 2.58
C GLN A 81 -0.91 23.10 1.61
N LYS A 82 0.26 22.78 2.13
CA LYS A 82 1.44 22.45 1.29
C LYS A 82 1.22 21.21 0.45
N GLU A 83 0.53 20.22 1.00
CA GLU A 83 0.19 18.99 0.27
C GLU A 83 -0.86 19.25 -0.82
N ILE A 84 -1.83 20.14 -0.53
CA ILE A 84 -2.86 20.55 -1.50
C ILE A 84 -2.23 21.23 -2.73
N GLU A 85 -1.22 22.07 -2.52
CA GLU A 85 -0.50 22.75 -3.62
C GLU A 85 0.29 21.80 -4.52
N ARG A 86 0.62 20.61 -4.04
CA ARG A 86 1.46 19.62 -4.72
C ARG A 86 0.70 18.60 -5.56
N VAL A 87 -0.62 18.58 -5.47
CA VAL A 87 -1.46 17.59 -6.15
C VAL A 87 -2.29 18.23 -7.26
N PRO A 88 -2.50 17.55 -8.40
CA PRO A 88 -3.29 18.10 -9.52
C PRO A 88 -4.80 17.95 -9.32
N TYR A 89 -5.25 17.12 -8.39
CA TYR A 89 -6.66 16.94 -8.08
C TYR A 89 -7.15 17.95 -7.04
N LYS A 90 -8.44 18.22 -7.06
CA LYS A 90 -9.03 19.28 -6.21
C LYS A 90 -9.29 18.77 -4.80
N VAL A 91 -8.67 19.43 -3.82
CA VAL A 91 -8.92 19.21 -2.40
C VAL A 91 -9.69 20.42 -1.86
N VAL A 92 -10.78 20.17 -1.14
CA VAL A 92 -11.65 21.21 -0.57
C VAL A 92 -11.81 21.02 0.93
N ARG A 93 -12.20 22.08 1.62
CA ARG A 93 -12.55 22.03 3.03
C ARG A 93 -13.92 21.37 3.21
N GLY A 94 -13.97 20.28 3.92
CA GLY A 94 -15.21 19.63 4.36
C GLY A 94 -15.62 20.02 5.78
N ASP A 95 -16.63 19.31 6.29
CA ASP A 95 -17.10 19.45 7.64
C ASP A 95 -15.97 19.20 8.66
N ASN A 96 -16.05 19.85 9.83
CA ASN A 96 -15.05 19.75 10.90
C ASN A 96 -13.62 20.11 10.45
N ASN A 97 -13.49 20.98 9.43
CA ASN A 97 -12.19 21.39 8.88
C ASN A 97 -11.35 20.19 8.34
N THR A 98 -12.01 19.16 7.81
CA THR A 98 -11.33 18.00 7.24
C THR A 98 -11.06 18.20 5.73
N PRO A 99 -9.96 17.67 5.18
CA PRO A 99 -9.75 17.68 3.73
C PRO A 99 -10.71 16.70 3.04
N ARG A 100 -11.27 17.14 1.90
CA ARG A 100 -12.12 16.31 1.03
C ARG A 100 -11.61 16.40 -0.40
N ILE A 101 -11.69 15.31 -1.12
CA ILE A 101 -11.31 15.23 -2.53
C ILE A 101 -12.57 15.43 -3.38
N ASP A 102 -12.62 16.53 -4.13
CA ASP A 102 -13.75 16.86 -4.99
C ASP A 102 -13.55 16.27 -6.39
N ILE A 103 -14.35 15.27 -6.71
CA ILE A 103 -14.39 14.63 -8.03
C ILE A 103 -15.77 14.87 -8.63
N ASP A 104 -15.82 15.74 -9.64
CA ASP A 104 -17.04 16.09 -10.38
C ASP A 104 -18.22 16.55 -9.48
N GLY A 105 -17.90 17.25 -8.37
CA GLY A 105 -18.86 17.75 -7.40
C GLY A 105 -19.23 16.75 -6.28
N ARG A 106 -18.75 15.54 -6.32
CA ARG A 106 -18.81 14.60 -5.19
C ARG A 106 -17.54 14.72 -4.34
N GLN A 107 -17.72 14.90 -3.05
CA GLN A 107 -16.64 15.00 -2.09
C GLN A 107 -16.38 13.64 -1.43
N TYR A 108 -15.15 13.15 -1.58
CA TYR A 108 -14.68 11.91 -0.96
C TYR A 108 -13.77 12.22 0.23
N THR A 109 -13.87 11.41 1.26
CA THR A 109 -12.93 11.48 2.39
C THR A 109 -11.63 10.77 2.06
N PRO A 110 -10.51 11.09 2.73
CA PRO A 110 -9.29 10.29 2.63
C PRO A 110 -9.52 8.82 3.01
N GLN A 111 -10.42 8.54 3.96
CA GLN A 111 -10.81 7.19 4.35
C GLN A 111 -11.50 6.43 3.22
N GLU A 112 -12.46 7.06 2.49
CA GLU A 112 -13.11 6.43 1.33
C GLU A 112 -12.12 6.07 0.24
N ILE A 113 -11.19 6.97 -0.08
CA ILE A 113 -10.15 6.69 -1.10
C ILE A 113 -9.21 5.59 -0.64
N SER A 114 -8.77 5.61 0.63
CA SER A 114 -7.94 4.55 1.20
C SER A 114 -8.68 3.21 1.27
N ALA A 115 -9.99 3.23 1.55
CA ALA A 115 -10.82 2.03 1.52
C ALA A 115 -10.85 1.37 0.14
N MET A 116 -10.85 2.14 -0.95
CA MET A 116 -10.78 1.59 -2.31
C MET A 116 -9.45 0.83 -2.55
N ILE A 117 -8.33 1.34 -1.99
CA ILE A 117 -7.05 0.65 -2.03
C ILE A 117 -7.11 -0.64 -1.19
N LEU A 118 -7.67 -0.57 0.02
CA LEU A 118 -7.84 -1.73 0.90
C LEU A 118 -8.76 -2.79 0.30
N GLN A 119 -9.81 -2.39 -0.43
CA GLN A 119 -10.66 -3.32 -1.21
C GLN A 119 -9.86 -4.07 -2.28
N LYS A 120 -8.94 -3.37 -2.99
CA LYS A 120 -8.04 -4.02 -3.95
C LYS A 120 -7.12 -5.02 -3.25
N MET A 121 -6.56 -4.69 -2.07
CA MET A 121 -5.74 -5.62 -1.28
C MET A 121 -6.54 -6.83 -0.82
N LYS A 122 -7.75 -6.61 -0.29
CA LYS A 122 -8.69 -7.67 0.08
C LYS A 122 -8.98 -8.59 -1.10
N LYS A 123 -9.35 -8.01 -2.25
CA LYS A 123 -9.63 -8.77 -3.47
C LYS A 123 -8.43 -9.57 -3.96
N THR A 124 -7.23 -8.98 -3.92
CA THR A 124 -5.97 -9.69 -4.25
C THR A 124 -5.77 -10.90 -3.36
N ALA A 125 -6.04 -10.77 -2.05
CA ALA A 125 -5.94 -11.89 -1.11
C ALA A 125 -7.03 -12.95 -1.34
N GLU A 126 -8.27 -12.54 -1.62
CA GLU A 126 -9.37 -13.47 -1.93
C GLU A 126 -9.14 -14.27 -3.21
N ASP A 127 -8.61 -13.60 -4.25
CA ASP A 127 -8.27 -14.25 -5.52
C ASP A 127 -7.15 -15.30 -5.33
N TYR A 128 -6.15 -14.97 -4.51
CA TYR A 128 -5.05 -15.90 -4.19
C TYR A 128 -5.51 -17.09 -3.34
N LEU A 129 -6.28 -16.81 -2.28
CA LEU A 129 -6.73 -17.82 -1.31
C LEU A 129 -7.90 -18.67 -1.78
N GLY A 130 -8.63 -18.24 -2.83
CA GLY A 130 -9.85 -18.89 -3.32
C GLY A 130 -11.02 -18.86 -2.32
N GLN A 131 -10.99 -17.95 -1.35
CA GLN A 131 -12.02 -17.79 -0.31
C GLN A 131 -12.18 -16.34 0.10
N SER A 132 -13.33 -15.99 0.67
CA SER A 132 -13.58 -14.65 1.18
C SER A 132 -12.69 -14.32 2.38
N VAL A 133 -12.22 -13.07 2.46
CA VAL A 133 -11.41 -12.52 3.54
C VAL A 133 -12.20 -11.44 4.26
N THR A 134 -12.36 -11.59 5.56
CA THR A 134 -13.13 -10.66 6.39
C THR A 134 -12.30 -9.96 7.46
N GLU A 135 -11.10 -10.44 7.78
CA GLU A 135 -10.29 -9.94 8.88
C GLU A 135 -8.90 -9.52 8.39
N ALA A 136 -8.40 -8.41 8.93
CA ALA A 136 -7.07 -7.90 8.58
C ALA A 136 -6.35 -7.28 9.77
N VAL A 137 -5.01 -7.31 9.70
CA VAL A 137 -4.09 -6.44 10.41
C VAL A 137 -3.63 -5.38 9.43
N ILE A 138 -3.75 -4.10 9.77
CA ILE A 138 -3.36 -2.98 8.92
C ILE A 138 -2.24 -2.20 9.60
N THR A 139 -1.23 -1.77 8.86
CA THR A 139 -0.12 -1.02 9.41
C THR A 139 -0.29 0.49 9.25
N VAL A 140 0.36 1.21 10.16
CA VAL A 140 0.43 2.67 10.16
C VAL A 140 1.85 3.11 10.51
N PRO A 141 2.31 4.30 10.09
CA PRO A 141 3.53 4.89 10.61
C PRO A 141 3.52 4.95 12.13
N ALA A 142 4.68 4.71 12.76
CA ALA A 142 4.76 4.67 14.22
C ALA A 142 4.41 6.03 14.84
N TYR A 143 4.77 7.12 14.16
CA TYR A 143 4.52 8.49 14.62
C TYR A 143 3.13 9.05 14.26
N PHE A 144 2.22 8.21 13.71
CA PHE A 144 0.82 8.59 13.52
C PHE A 144 0.16 8.87 14.86
N ASN A 145 -0.54 10.01 14.92
CA ASN A 145 -1.39 10.35 16.05
C ASN A 145 -2.68 9.53 16.06
N ASP A 146 -3.44 9.65 17.13
CA ASP A 146 -4.69 8.91 17.33
C ASP A 146 -5.71 9.12 16.20
N SER A 147 -5.86 10.37 15.70
CA SER A 147 -6.75 10.69 14.58
C SER A 147 -6.41 9.94 13.31
N GLN A 148 -5.12 9.82 13.00
CA GLN A 148 -4.63 9.14 11.81
C GLN A 148 -4.78 7.62 11.92
N ARG A 149 -4.58 7.05 13.12
CA ARG A 149 -4.81 5.63 13.42
C ARG A 149 -6.27 5.25 13.28
N GLN A 150 -7.16 6.05 13.87
CA GLN A 150 -8.61 5.85 13.80
C GLN A 150 -9.11 5.97 12.35
N ALA A 151 -8.68 6.99 11.60
CA ALA A 151 -9.04 7.15 10.20
C ALA A 151 -8.58 5.95 9.33
N THR A 152 -7.43 5.35 9.65
CA THR A 152 -6.95 4.14 8.97
C THR A 152 -7.81 2.93 9.31
N LYS A 153 -8.23 2.78 10.58
CA LYS A 153 -9.17 1.73 11.00
C LYS A 153 -10.51 1.86 10.30
N GLU A 154 -11.09 3.07 10.25
CA GLU A 154 -12.32 3.37 9.51
C GLU A 154 -12.22 3.02 8.02
N ALA A 155 -11.09 3.35 7.37
CA ALA A 155 -10.85 2.96 5.99
C ALA A 155 -10.91 1.43 5.80
N GLY A 156 -10.36 0.67 6.76
CA GLY A 156 -10.46 -0.80 6.78
C GLY A 156 -11.91 -1.27 6.92
N GLU A 157 -12.67 -0.66 7.80
CA GLU A 157 -14.09 -0.98 8.01
C GLU A 157 -14.95 -0.63 6.79
N ILE A 158 -14.73 0.53 6.16
CA ILE A 158 -15.37 0.93 4.89
C ILE A 158 -15.04 -0.07 3.78
N ALA A 159 -13.81 -0.61 3.77
CA ALA A 159 -13.42 -1.66 2.83
C ALA A 159 -14.08 -3.02 3.08
N GLY A 160 -14.90 -3.14 4.14
CA GLY A 160 -15.55 -4.39 4.54
C GLY A 160 -14.60 -5.38 5.21
N LEU A 161 -13.61 -4.84 5.96
CA LEU A 161 -12.67 -5.62 6.77
C LEU A 161 -12.94 -5.39 8.25
N ILE A 162 -12.89 -6.43 9.04
CA ILE A 162 -12.79 -6.35 10.50
C ILE A 162 -11.31 -6.13 10.82
N VAL A 163 -10.96 -4.91 11.20
CA VAL A 163 -9.57 -4.57 11.57
C VAL A 163 -9.27 -5.13 12.95
N LYS A 164 -8.57 -6.25 13.00
CA LYS A 164 -8.22 -6.95 14.24
C LYS A 164 -7.19 -6.20 15.05
N ARG A 165 -6.24 -5.56 14.36
CA ARG A 165 -5.20 -4.75 14.99
C ARG A 165 -4.66 -3.71 14.00
N ILE A 166 -4.35 -2.52 14.51
CA ILE A 166 -3.47 -1.54 13.88
C ILE A 166 -2.08 -1.74 14.47
N VAL A 167 -1.06 -1.90 13.62
CA VAL A 167 0.34 -2.16 14.02
C VAL A 167 1.25 -1.11 13.41
N ASN A 168 2.24 -0.67 14.15
CA ASN A 168 3.24 0.28 13.63
C ASN A 168 4.12 -0.39 12.56
N GLU A 169 4.38 0.31 11.47
CA GLU A 169 5.20 -0.18 10.33
C GLU A 169 6.58 -0.69 10.77
N PRO A 170 7.38 0.08 11.54
CA PRO A 170 8.68 -0.42 12.00
C PRO A 170 8.56 -1.60 12.97
N THR A 171 7.49 -1.68 13.73
CA THR A 171 7.24 -2.81 14.63
C THR A 171 6.89 -4.08 13.85
N ALA A 172 6.07 -3.97 12.80
CA ALA A 172 5.80 -5.06 11.88
C ALA A 172 7.09 -5.53 11.18
N ALA A 173 7.92 -4.59 10.72
CA ALA A 173 9.20 -4.93 10.10
C ALA A 173 10.14 -5.67 11.07
N ALA A 174 10.18 -5.27 12.34
CA ALA A 174 10.95 -5.95 13.37
C ALA A 174 10.46 -7.39 13.60
N LEU A 175 9.14 -7.62 13.62
CA LEU A 175 8.56 -8.97 13.70
C LEU A 175 9.01 -9.85 12.54
N ALA A 176 8.96 -9.34 11.31
CA ALA A 176 9.40 -10.09 10.14
C ALA A 176 10.90 -10.40 10.17
N TYR A 177 11.71 -9.44 10.63
CA TYR A 177 13.16 -9.62 10.76
C TYR A 177 13.52 -10.60 11.87
N GLY A 178 12.87 -10.50 13.04
CA GLY A 178 13.25 -11.19 14.26
C GLY A 178 12.62 -12.56 14.47
N LEU A 179 11.66 -12.99 13.64
CA LEU A 179 10.92 -14.23 13.84
C LEU A 179 11.83 -15.45 14.03
N ASP A 180 12.91 -15.53 13.25
CA ASP A 180 13.90 -16.62 13.33
C ASP A 180 15.06 -16.34 14.28
N LYS A 181 15.20 -15.10 14.79
CA LYS A 181 16.37 -14.60 15.54
C LYS A 181 16.09 -14.33 17.02
N ALA A 182 14.85 -14.45 17.47
CA ALA A 182 14.36 -14.07 18.81
C ALA A 182 15.01 -14.82 19.99
N LYS A 183 16.04 -15.62 19.76
CA LYS A 183 16.74 -16.36 20.81
C LYS A 183 17.91 -15.60 21.46
N ASN A 184 18.31 -14.48 20.92
CA ASN A 184 19.40 -13.65 21.43
C ASN A 184 18.84 -12.27 21.75
N ASP A 185 19.21 -11.73 22.90
CA ASP A 185 18.91 -10.33 23.24
C ASP A 185 19.62 -9.42 22.26
N GLN A 186 18.86 -8.63 21.51
CA GLN A 186 19.36 -7.69 20.50
C GLN A 186 18.65 -6.35 20.62
N LYS A 187 19.40 -5.28 20.47
CA LYS A 187 18.89 -3.92 20.32
C LYS A 187 18.95 -3.55 18.85
N ILE A 188 17.80 -3.29 18.26
CA ILE A 188 17.71 -2.95 16.85
C ILE A 188 17.14 -1.55 16.63
N ALA A 189 17.62 -0.89 15.61
CA ALA A 189 17.02 0.35 15.09
C ALA A 189 16.32 0.04 13.76
N VAL A 190 15.05 0.34 13.66
CA VAL A 190 14.29 0.26 12.40
C VAL A 190 14.17 1.66 11.83
N PHE A 191 14.85 1.90 10.73
CA PHE A 191 14.85 3.15 9.98
C PHE A 191 13.93 3.01 8.79
N ASP A 192 12.72 3.57 8.90
CA ASP A 192 11.67 3.47 7.89
C ASP A 192 11.51 4.80 7.15
N LEU A 193 11.97 4.87 5.91
CA LEU A 193 11.77 6.01 5.02
C LEU A 193 10.90 5.57 3.84
N GLY A 194 9.60 5.76 4.03
CA GLY A 194 8.58 5.42 3.06
C GLY A 194 8.38 6.45 1.96
N GLY A 195 7.21 6.42 1.31
CA GLY A 195 6.84 7.40 0.29
C GLY A 195 6.44 8.76 0.85
N GLY A 196 5.85 8.80 2.05
CA GLY A 196 5.31 10.02 2.64
C GLY A 196 5.73 10.31 4.07
N THR A 197 6.29 9.32 4.77
CA THR A 197 6.65 9.41 6.19
C THR A 197 8.04 8.89 6.44
N PHE A 198 8.64 9.37 7.50
CA PHE A 198 9.88 8.87 8.08
C PHE A 198 9.62 8.47 9.54
N ASP A 199 9.98 7.25 9.90
CA ASP A 199 9.94 6.75 11.28
C ASP A 199 11.28 6.11 11.66
N ILE A 200 11.65 6.29 12.92
CA ILE A 200 12.74 5.56 13.57
C ILE A 200 12.21 4.94 14.86
N SER A 201 12.40 3.64 15.02
CA SER A 201 12.02 2.94 16.24
C SER A 201 13.20 2.15 16.78
N ILE A 202 13.39 2.22 18.08
CA ILE A 202 14.40 1.45 18.83
C ILE A 202 13.67 0.34 19.56
N LEU A 203 14.10 -0.90 19.33
CA LEU A 203 13.48 -2.10 19.90
C LEU A 203 14.51 -2.98 20.61
N GLU A 204 14.04 -3.68 21.62
CA GLU A 204 14.75 -4.83 22.21
C GLU A 204 14.01 -6.11 21.83
N LEU A 205 14.78 -7.07 21.32
CA LEU A 205 14.33 -8.40 20.96
C LEU A 205 14.98 -9.43 21.89
N GLY A 206 14.19 -10.30 22.52
CA GLY A 206 14.71 -11.36 23.37
C GLY A 206 13.61 -12.35 23.75
N ASP A 207 13.91 -13.65 23.78
CA ASP A 207 12.99 -14.73 24.22
C ASP A 207 11.57 -14.67 23.61
N GLY A 208 11.45 -14.27 22.34
CA GLY A 208 10.17 -14.12 21.67
C GLY A 208 9.43 -12.81 21.98
N VAL A 209 10.00 -11.94 22.79
CA VAL A 209 9.45 -10.61 23.11
C VAL A 209 10.05 -9.56 22.17
N PHE A 210 9.19 -8.75 21.57
CA PHE A 210 9.53 -7.59 20.74
C PHE A 210 9.04 -6.35 21.49
N GLU A 211 9.94 -5.67 22.17
CA GLU A 211 9.63 -4.49 22.97
C GLU A 211 10.13 -3.22 22.29
N VAL A 212 9.20 -2.33 21.93
CA VAL A 212 9.56 -1.00 21.45
C VAL A 212 9.97 -0.15 22.66
N LYS A 213 11.18 0.40 22.63
CA LYS A 213 11.71 1.28 23.69
C LYS A 213 11.37 2.73 23.44
N SER A 214 11.45 3.13 22.17
CA SER A 214 11.10 4.49 21.75
C SER A 214 10.78 4.51 20.26
N THR A 215 10.02 5.52 19.86
CA THR A 215 9.76 5.85 18.46
C THR A 215 9.75 7.35 18.26
N ASN A 216 10.21 7.82 17.11
CA ASN A 216 10.15 9.21 16.69
C ASN A 216 10.04 9.26 15.16
N GLY A 217 9.68 10.43 14.58
CA GLY A 217 9.53 10.50 13.14
C GLY A 217 9.05 11.84 12.62
N ASP A 218 8.78 11.87 11.32
CA ASP A 218 8.18 13.00 10.60
C ASP A 218 7.14 12.45 9.62
N THR A 219 5.88 12.83 9.83
CA THR A 219 4.74 12.39 9.01
C THR A 219 4.65 13.09 7.65
N HIS A 220 5.59 14.01 7.34
CA HIS A 220 5.65 14.79 6.11
C HIS A 220 7.02 14.72 5.42
N LEU A 221 7.83 13.72 5.74
CA LEU A 221 9.13 13.46 5.12
C LEU A 221 9.14 12.07 4.49
N GLY A 222 9.28 11.99 3.17
CA GLY A 222 9.31 10.70 2.46
C GLY A 222 9.67 10.84 0.99
N GLY A 223 9.58 9.75 0.24
CA GLY A 223 9.95 9.66 -1.17
C GLY A 223 9.28 10.68 -2.08
N ASP A 224 8.05 11.10 -1.78
CA ASP A 224 7.36 12.16 -2.52
C ASP A 224 8.10 13.51 -2.40
N ASP A 225 8.75 13.80 -1.26
CA ASP A 225 9.53 15.03 -1.08
C ASP A 225 10.81 14.98 -1.89
N PHE A 226 11.44 13.79 -2.01
CA PHE A 226 12.58 13.56 -2.90
C PHE A 226 12.18 13.71 -4.38
N ASP A 227 10.98 13.32 -4.77
CA ASP A 227 10.46 13.56 -6.11
C ASP A 227 10.25 15.06 -6.35
N HIS A 228 9.72 15.79 -5.35
CA HIS A 228 9.48 17.22 -5.46
C HIS A 228 10.73 18.05 -5.71
N VAL A 229 11.86 17.74 -5.10
CA VAL A 229 13.11 18.48 -5.37
C VAL A 229 13.58 18.29 -6.81
N ILE A 230 13.29 17.14 -7.43
CA ILE A 230 13.56 16.90 -8.86
C ILE A 230 12.54 17.65 -9.73
N ILE A 231 11.24 17.61 -9.38
CA ILE A 231 10.19 18.35 -10.08
C ILE A 231 10.50 19.84 -10.12
N ASP A 232 10.83 20.41 -8.97
CA ASP A 232 11.16 21.83 -8.86
C ASP A 232 12.39 22.18 -9.69
N TRP A 233 13.44 21.37 -9.61
CA TRP A 233 14.63 21.58 -10.44
C TRP A 233 14.31 21.54 -11.95
N LEU A 234 13.51 20.56 -12.42
CA LEU A 234 13.13 20.44 -13.81
C LEU A 234 12.26 21.62 -14.28
N ALA A 235 11.28 22.03 -13.45
CA ALA A 235 10.40 23.14 -13.76
C ALA A 235 11.16 24.48 -13.81
N ASP A 236 12.10 24.70 -12.86
CA ASP A 236 12.94 25.90 -12.83
C ASP A 236 13.90 25.96 -14.02
N GLU A 237 14.48 24.82 -14.44
CA GLU A 237 15.31 24.75 -15.64
C GLU A 237 14.50 25.05 -16.90
N PHE A 238 13.29 24.51 -17.02
CA PHE A 238 12.41 24.80 -18.16
C PHE A 238 11.94 26.26 -18.18
N GLN A 239 11.64 26.82 -17.00
CA GLN A 239 11.26 28.23 -16.88
C GLN A 239 12.40 29.17 -17.28
N LYS A 240 13.67 28.83 -16.98
CA LYS A 240 14.84 29.58 -17.45
C LYS A 240 14.99 29.54 -18.98
N ASP A 241 14.75 28.35 -19.57
CA ASP A 241 14.94 28.13 -21.00
C ASP A 241 13.79 28.70 -21.85
N GLU A 242 12.53 28.57 -21.38
CA GLU A 242 11.32 28.84 -22.18
C GLU A 242 10.39 29.90 -21.58
N GLY A 243 10.67 30.37 -20.36
CA GLY A 243 9.89 31.45 -19.71
C GLY A 243 8.55 31.01 -19.12
N VAL A 244 8.25 29.71 -19.06
CA VAL A 244 6.96 29.16 -18.59
C VAL A 244 7.18 28.15 -17.46
N ASP A 245 6.36 28.24 -16.43
CA ASP A 245 6.39 27.29 -15.30
C ASP A 245 5.46 26.09 -15.57
N LEU A 246 6.06 24.91 -15.72
CA LEU A 246 5.36 23.65 -15.97
C LEU A 246 4.44 23.21 -14.83
N ARG A 247 4.66 23.70 -13.61
CA ARG A 247 3.83 23.36 -12.43
C ARG A 247 2.41 23.91 -12.52
N GLN A 248 2.17 24.90 -13.38
CA GLN A 248 0.85 25.50 -13.60
C GLN A 248 -0.08 24.63 -14.48
N ASP A 249 0.47 23.70 -15.23
CA ASP A 249 -0.31 22.78 -16.06
C ASP A 249 -0.40 21.39 -15.41
N PRO A 250 -1.62 20.89 -15.10
CA PRO A 250 -1.79 19.60 -14.40
C PRO A 250 -1.23 18.40 -15.16
N MET A 251 -1.26 18.42 -16.51
CA MET A 251 -0.70 17.33 -17.31
C MET A 251 0.83 17.36 -17.32
N ALA A 252 1.41 18.56 -17.46
CA ALA A 252 2.86 18.74 -17.37
C ALA A 252 3.37 18.37 -15.99
N LEU A 253 2.71 18.82 -14.92
CA LEU A 253 3.04 18.49 -13.54
C LEU A 253 3.02 16.96 -13.30
N GLN A 254 1.99 16.26 -13.79
CA GLN A 254 1.91 14.81 -13.67
C GLN A 254 3.04 14.10 -14.42
N ARG A 255 3.40 14.57 -15.62
CA ARG A 255 4.53 14.03 -16.39
C ARG A 255 5.87 14.29 -15.70
N LEU A 256 6.04 15.47 -15.08
CA LEU A 256 7.21 15.76 -14.26
C LEU A 256 7.30 14.82 -13.06
N LYS A 257 6.18 14.57 -12.37
CA LYS A 257 6.13 13.65 -11.22
C LYS A 257 6.56 12.23 -11.60
N GLU A 258 6.01 11.68 -12.67
CA GLU A 258 6.37 10.33 -13.13
C GLU A 258 7.84 10.24 -13.55
N ALA A 259 8.35 11.27 -14.22
CA ALA A 259 9.75 11.33 -14.62
C ALA A 259 10.69 11.48 -13.42
N ALA A 260 10.31 12.27 -12.41
CA ALA A 260 11.07 12.47 -11.19
C ALA A 260 11.14 11.17 -10.34
N GLU A 261 10.00 10.50 -10.13
CA GLU A 261 9.95 9.20 -9.44
C GLU A 261 10.84 8.17 -10.17
N LYS A 262 10.72 8.07 -11.48
CA LYS A 262 11.54 7.18 -12.30
C LYS A 262 13.02 7.52 -12.17
N ALA A 263 13.39 8.78 -12.29
CA ALA A 263 14.78 9.23 -12.17
C ALA A 263 15.35 8.94 -10.77
N LYS A 264 14.60 9.19 -9.70
CA LYS A 264 14.97 8.84 -8.32
C LYS A 264 15.26 7.33 -8.18
N ILE A 265 14.40 6.48 -8.72
CA ILE A 265 14.58 5.01 -8.69
C ILE A 265 15.83 4.61 -9.48
N GLU A 266 16.01 5.11 -10.70
CA GLU A 266 17.18 4.80 -11.54
C GLU A 266 18.49 5.26 -10.89
N LEU A 267 18.53 6.45 -10.28
CA LEU A 267 19.71 6.99 -9.60
C LEU A 267 20.09 6.21 -8.33
N SER A 268 19.23 5.35 -7.82
CA SER A 268 19.60 4.42 -6.75
C SER A 268 20.60 3.35 -7.24
N SER A 269 20.62 3.03 -8.53
CA SER A 269 21.52 2.03 -9.14
C SER A 269 22.53 2.62 -10.12
N THR A 270 22.18 3.72 -10.83
CA THR A 270 23.04 4.37 -11.82
C THR A 270 23.63 5.67 -11.28
N THR A 271 24.67 6.18 -11.91
CA THR A 271 25.31 7.48 -11.56
C THR A 271 24.69 8.66 -12.27
N SER A 272 23.91 8.42 -13.34
CA SER A 272 23.19 9.45 -14.09
C SER A 272 22.00 8.84 -14.81
N THR A 273 21.00 9.65 -15.09
CA THR A 273 19.84 9.30 -15.92
C THR A 273 19.45 10.46 -16.82
N GLU A 274 18.91 10.16 -17.99
CA GLU A 274 18.34 11.14 -18.91
C GLU A 274 16.83 11.23 -18.66
N ILE A 275 16.35 12.43 -18.38
CA ILE A 275 14.93 12.74 -18.28
C ILE A 275 14.52 13.37 -19.61
N ASN A 276 13.69 12.67 -20.39
CA ASN A 276 13.25 13.09 -21.71
C ASN A 276 11.73 13.10 -21.77
N LEU A 277 11.16 14.30 -21.82
CA LEU A 277 9.73 14.57 -21.88
C LEU A 277 9.39 15.29 -23.19
N PRO A 278 9.19 14.55 -24.29
CA PRO A 278 8.85 15.14 -25.57
C PRO A 278 7.46 15.79 -25.51
N TYR A 279 7.31 16.94 -26.16
CA TYR A 279 6.03 17.68 -26.25
C TYR A 279 5.43 17.93 -24.86
N ILE A 280 6.25 18.41 -23.92
CA ILE A 280 5.81 18.61 -22.52
C ILE A 280 4.70 19.64 -22.45
N MET A 281 4.83 20.74 -23.21
CA MET A 281 3.83 21.78 -23.32
C MET A 281 4.09 22.66 -24.56
N PRO A 282 3.06 23.28 -25.19
CA PRO A 282 3.25 24.32 -26.20
C PRO A 282 3.58 25.66 -25.56
N VAL A 283 4.60 26.37 -26.08
CA VAL A 283 4.93 27.74 -25.72
C VAL A 283 4.76 28.61 -26.96
N ASN A 284 3.89 29.61 -26.91
CA ASN A 284 3.51 30.46 -28.06
C ASN A 284 3.09 29.65 -29.31
N GLY A 285 2.37 28.54 -29.09
CA GLY A 285 1.91 27.66 -30.16
C GLY A 285 2.97 26.70 -30.71
N VAL A 286 4.21 26.72 -30.19
CA VAL A 286 5.30 25.83 -30.59
C VAL A 286 5.44 24.74 -29.55
N PRO A 287 5.34 23.44 -29.92
CA PRO A 287 5.60 22.34 -28.99
C PRO A 287 7.03 22.36 -28.45
N LYS A 288 7.19 22.27 -27.13
CA LYS A 288 8.50 22.25 -26.47
C LYS A 288 8.77 20.90 -25.85
N HIS A 289 10.04 20.59 -25.72
CA HIS A 289 10.55 19.35 -25.14
C HIS A 289 11.39 19.69 -23.91
N LEU A 290 11.33 18.84 -22.88
CA LEU A 290 12.24 18.92 -21.75
C LEU A 290 13.19 17.72 -21.85
N VAL A 291 14.47 17.99 -22.06
CA VAL A 291 15.53 16.97 -22.04
C VAL A 291 16.63 17.45 -21.12
N LYS A 292 16.83 16.74 -20.01
CA LYS A 292 17.86 17.05 -19.02
C LYS A 292 18.53 15.78 -18.52
N THR A 293 19.82 15.84 -18.30
CA THR A 293 20.56 14.77 -17.63
C THR A 293 20.67 15.11 -16.13
N LEU A 294 20.17 14.21 -15.29
CA LEU A 294 20.31 14.30 -13.84
C LEU A 294 21.37 13.31 -13.36
N THR A 295 22.39 13.81 -12.69
CA THR A 295 23.41 12.95 -12.05
C THR A 295 22.99 12.65 -10.61
N ARG A 296 23.43 11.49 -10.08
CA ARG A 296 23.23 11.13 -8.67
C ARG A 296 23.77 12.22 -7.74
N ALA A 297 24.97 12.75 -8.01
CA ALA A 297 25.56 13.83 -7.20
C ALA A 297 24.68 15.09 -7.18
N LYS A 298 24.06 15.46 -8.31
CA LYS A 298 23.13 16.60 -8.37
C LYS A 298 21.85 16.30 -7.61
N PHE A 299 21.28 15.11 -7.75
CA PHE A 299 20.11 14.68 -6.97
C PHE A 299 20.39 14.70 -5.46
N GLU A 300 21.50 14.11 -5.02
CA GLU A 300 21.91 14.11 -3.62
C GLU A 300 22.12 15.52 -3.07
N GLN A 301 22.69 16.44 -3.88
CA GLN A 301 22.79 17.86 -3.53
C GLN A 301 21.41 18.51 -3.34
N LEU A 302 20.45 18.23 -4.23
CA LEU A 302 19.09 18.78 -4.12
C LEU A 302 18.35 18.23 -2.90
N ALA A 303 18.59 16.97 -2.55
CA ALA A 303 17.94 16.25 -1.46
C ALA A 303 18.69 16.35 -0.10
N ASP A 304 19.83 17.04 -0.02
CA ASP A 304 20.68 17.05 1.17
C ASP A 304 19.94 17.45 2.45
N SER A 305 19.09 18.47 2.38
CA SER A 305 18.29 18.91 3.52
C SER A 305 17.29 17.85 4.01
N LEU A 306 16.69 17.10 3.09
CA LEU A 306 15.74 16.02 3.41
C LEU A 306 16.45 14.84 4.06
N ILE A 307 17.62 14.46 3.53
CA ILE A 307 18.45 13.38 4.07
C ILE A 307 18.90 13.72 5.49
N ASN A 308 19.41 14.93 5.71
CA ASN A 308 19.87 15.39 7.02
C ASN A 308 18.72 15.56 8.04
N ALA A 309 17.50 15.86 7.60
CA ALA A 309 16.32 15.99 8.47
C ALA A 309 16.02 14.68 9.23
N THR A 310 16.35 13.51 8.67
CA THR A 310 16.15 12.20 9.33
C THR A 310 16.98 12.03 10.60
N LEU A 311 18.10 12.73 10.72
CA LEU A 311 19.01 12.56 11.87
C LEU A 311 18.47 13.16 13.18
N GLY A 312 17.60 14.17 13.10
CA GLY A 312 16.94 14.75 14.28
C GLY A 312 16.15 13.70 15.06
N PRO A 313 15.14 13.10 14.44
CA PRO A 313 14.38 12.01 15.03
C PRO A 313 15.23 10.82 15.50
N CYS A 314 16.30 10.44 14.75
CA CYS A 314 17.19 9.35 15.16
C CYS A 314 17.88 9.65 16.49
N ARG A 315 18.39 10.88 16.68
CA ARG A 315 19.00 11.28 17.95
C ARG A 315 18.00 11.27 19.08
N GLN A 316 16.80 11.78 18.83
CA GLN A 316 15.75 11.84 19.85
C GLN A 316 15.31 10.44 20.28
N ALA A 317 15.08 9.53 19.32
CA ALA A 317 14.69 8.16 19.65
C ALA A 317 15.75 7.42 20.48
N LEU A 318 17.03 7.57 20.17
CA LEU A 318 18.10 7.01 20.98
C LEU A 318 18.14 7.60 22.39
N GLN A 319 17.97 8.92 22.50
CA GLN A 319 17.92 9.61 23.81
C GLN A 319 16.75 9.11 24.65
N ASP A 320 15.56 9.00 24.06
CA ASP A 320 14.34 8.54 24.75
C ASP A 320 14.47 7.08 25.19
N ALA A 321 15.16 6.26 24.41
CA ALA A 321 15.49 4.86 24.78
C ALA A 321 16.61 4.75 25.85
N GLY A 322 17.28 5.86 26.19
CA GLY A 322 18.45 5.85 27.08
C GLY A 322 19.68 5.14 26.47
N LEU A 323 19.79 5.13 25.14
CA LEU A 323 20.82 4.43 24.39
C LEU A 323 21.65 5.38 23.54
N THR A 324 22.80 4.90 23.09
CA THR A 324 23.66 5.55 22.10
C THR A 324 23.67 4.73 20.81
N ALA A 325 24.15 5.30 19.72
CA ALA A 325 24.28 4.61 18.45
C ALA A 325 25.15 3.33 18.55
N ASN A 326 26.11 3.29 19.47
CA ASN A 326 26.99 2.15 19.69
C ASN A 326 26.28 0.97 20.37
N ASP A 327 25.20 1.24 21.12
CA ASP A 327 24.41 0.21 21.82
C ASP A 327 23.48 -0.56 20.89
N ILE A 328 23.27 -0.09 19.66
CA ILE A 328 22.43 -0.74 18.65
C ILE A 328 23.22 -1.87 18.01
N ASP A 329 22.67 -3.07 18.00
CA ASP A 329 23.29 -4.25 17.39
C ASP A 329 23.09 -4.29 15.88
N GLU A 330 21.88 -3.99 15.42
CA GLU A 330 21.48 -4.02 14.00
C GLU A 330 20.64 -2.82 13.62
N VAL A 331 20.80 -2.36 12.38
CA VAL A 331 19.96 -1.31 11.77
C VAL A 331 19.23 -1.90 10.58
N ILE A 332 17.90 -1.88 10.62
CA ILE A 332 17.04 -2.42 9.58
C ILE A 332 16.50 -1.27 8.75
N LEU A 333 16.65 -1.35 7.43
CA LEU A 333 16.11 -0.39 6.49
C LEU A 333 14.75 -0.85 5.95
N VAL A 334 13.76 0.04 6.06
CA VAL A 334 12.38 -0.16 5.63
C VAL A 334 11.96 1.02 4.74
N GLY A 335 11.04 0.77 3.82
CA GLY A 335 10.57 1.77 2.87
C GLY A 335 11.47 1.92 1.66
N GLY A 336 10.84 2.12 0.47
CA GLY A 336 11.55 2.17 -0.80
C GLY A 336 12.59 3.29 -0.92
N SER A 337 12.41 4.40 -0.17
CA SER A 337 13.35 5.55 -0.19
C SER A 337 14.68 5.25 0.52
N THR A 338 14.77 4.19 1.33
CA THR A 338 16.04 3.72 1.91
C THR A 338 16.98 3.09 0.88
N ARG A 339 16.51 2.86 -0.34
CA ARG A 339 17.36 2.42 -1.46
C ARG A 339 18.28 3.52 -2.00
N ILE A 340 18.01 4.79 -1.67
CA ILE A 340 18.84 5.94 -2.05
C ILE A 340 20.23 5.81 -1.41
N PRO A 341 21.33 5.80 -2.19
CA PRO A 341 22.67 5.56 -1.65
C PRO A 341 23.09 6.54 -0.54
N ALA A 342 22.79 7.84 -0.70
CA ALA A 342 23.10 8.83 0.32
C ALA A 342 22.34 8.60 1.64
N VAL A 343 21.11 8.06 1.59
CA VAL A 343 20.37 7.66 2.80
C VAL A 343 21.10 6.51 3.50
N GLN A 344 21.52 5.48 2.76
CA GLN A 344 22.27 4.36 3.35
C GLN A 344 23.59 4.82 3.97
N GLN A 345 24.31 5.73 3.30
CA GLN A 345 25.58 6.27 3.78
C GLN A 345 25.41 7.10 5.07
N ILE A 346 24.36 7.94 5.16
CA ILE A 346 24.13 8.74 6.36
C ILE A 346 23.73 7.87 7.55
N VAL A 347 22.93 6.82 7.31
CA VAL A 347 22.57 5.84 8.34
C VAL A 347 23.80 5.08 8.83
N GLU A 348 24.63 4.56 7.91
CA GLU A 348 25.89 3.88 8.26
C GLU A 348 26.83 4.79 9.07
N LYS A 349 26.98 6.03 8.63
CA LYS A 349 27.80 7.02 9.34
C LYS A 349 27.26 7.34 10.74
N PHE A 350 25.92 7.43 10.88
CA PHE A 350 25.27 7.80 12.13
C PHE A 350 25.36 6.67 13.17
N PHE A 351 25.07 5.42 12.77
CA PHE A 351 25.09 4.26 13.67
C PHE A 351 26.47 3.60 13.77
N GLY A 352 27.46 4.01 12.94
CA GLY A 352 28.80 3.43 12.93
C GLY A 352 28.87 1.99 12.42
N LYS A 353 27.82 1.50 11.77
CA LYS A 353 27.71 0.14 11.20
C LYS A 353 26.84 0.12 9.93
N ALA A 354 27.15 -0.81 9.04
CA ALA A 354 26.38 -0.99 7.82
C ALA A 354 24.97 -1.49 8.14
N PRO A 355 23.92 -0.91 7.55
CA PRO A 355 22.55 -1.36 7.76
C PRO A 355 22.34 -2.76 7.15
N ASN A 356 21.45 -3.53 7.79
CA ASN A 356 21.06 -4.85 7.34
C ASN A 356 20.25 -4.75 6.03
N LYS A 357 20.64 -5.55 5.03
CA LYS A 357 20.02 -5.64 3.70
C LYS A 357 19.32 -6.98 3.46
N GLY A 358 19.14 -7.78 4.51
CA GLY A 358 18.57 -9.14 4.41
C GLY A 358 17.05 -9.18 4.24
N VAL A 359 16.35 -8.05 4.40
CA VAL A 359 14.90 -7.95 4.22
C VAL A 359 14.58 -7.09 2.98
N ASN A 360 13.48 -7.40 2.30
CA ASN A 360 12.96 -6.54 1.24
C ASN A 360 12.23 -5.34 1.87
N PRO A 361 12.73 -4.10 1.73
CA PRO A 361 12.16 -2.94 2.39
C PRO A 361 10.75 -2.56 1.91
N ASP A 362 10.29 -3.09 0.78
CA ASP A 362 8.96 -2.83 0.22
C ASP A 362 7.91 -3.87 0.66
N GLU A 363 8.32 -4.99 1.28
CA GLU A 363 7.45 -6.12 1.60
C GLU A 363 7.46 -6.48 3.09
N VAL A 364 8.55 -6.16 3.79
CA VAL A 364 8.81 -6.60 5.18
C VAL A 364 7.71 -6.19 6.15
N VAL A 365 7.08 -5.04 5.93
CA VAL A 365 5.98 -4.51 6.75
C VAL A 365 4.72 -5.37 6.62
N ALA A 366 4.32 -5.71 5.38
CA ALA A 366 3.18 -6.59 5.14
C ALA A 366 3.42 -8.01 5.70
N VAL A 367 4.64 -8.51 5.56
CA VAL A 367 5.08 -9.79 6.15
C VAL A 367 4.89 -9.78 7.67
N GLY A 368 5.37 -8.73 8.35
CA GLY A 368 5.19 -8.58 9.79
C GLY A 368 3.73 -8.44 10.22
N ALA A 369 2.92 -7.72 9.44
CA ALA A 369 1.48 -7.64 9.66
C ALA A 369 0.79 -9.01 9.54
N ALA A 370 1.20 -9.84 8.58
CA ALA A 370 0.69 -11.21 8.43
C ALA A 370 1.09 -12.11 9.60
N ILE A 371 2.33 -12.00 10.10
CA ILE A 371 2.79 -12.70 11.30
C ILE A 371 1.95 -12.30 12.50
N GLN A 372 1.66 -11.00 12.67
CA GLN A 372 0.77 -10.51 13.73
C GLN A 372 -0.65 -11.08 13.57
N GLY A 373 -1.15 -11.22 12.35
CA GLY A 373 -2.39 -11.94 12.06
C GLY A 373 -2.35 -13.39 12.54
N GLY A 374 -1.23 -14.08 12.33
CA GLY A 374 -0.98 -15.44 12.82
C GLY A 374 -0.91 -15.54 14.35
N VAL A 375 -0.37 -14.51 15.02
CA VAL A 375 -0.40 -14.43 16.50
C VAL A 375 -1.84 -14.30 16.99
N LEU A 376 -2.65 -13.44 16.36
CA LEU A 376 -4.04 -13.23 16.74
C LEU A 376 -4.96 -14.43 16.46
N SER A 377 -4.66 -15.23 15.43
CA SER A 377 -5.37 -16.48 15.15
C SER A 377 -4.90 -17.66 16.02
N GLY A 378 -3.74 -17.53 16.67
CA GLY A 378 -3.10 -18.59 17.48
C GLY A 378 -2.26 -19.57 16.65
N ASP A 379 -2.03 -19.28 15.38
CA ASP A 379 -1.17 -20.07 14.48
C ASP A 379 0.33 -19.87 14.84
N VAL A 380 0.69 -18.66 15.27
CA VAL A 380 2.01 -18.31 15.81
C VAL A 380 1.90 -18.22 17.34
N LYS A 381 2.71 -18.97 18.03
CA LYS A 381 2.82 -18.98 19.48
C LYS A 381 4.20 -18.46 19.89
N ASP A 382 4.32 -18.03 21.14
CA ASP A 382 5.59 -17.59 21.73
C ASP A 382 6.15 -16.29 21.13
N VAL A 383 5.29 -15.42 20.60
CA VAL A 383 5.61 -14.06 20.16
C VAL A 383 4.75 -13.06 20.92
N LEU A 384 5.38 -12.13 21.61
CA LEU A 384 4.75 -11.02 22.32
C LEU A 384 5.25 -9.70 21.76
N LEU A 385 4.31 -8.87 21.29
CA LEU A 385 4.59 -7.54 20.79
C LEU A 385 4.12 -6.49 21.79
N LEU A 386 5.07 -5.70 22.29
CA LEU A 386 4.84 -4.54 23.15
C LEU A 386 5.21 -3.27 22.41
N ASP A 387 4.20 -2.47 22.11
CA ASP A 387 4.35 -1.19 21.39
C ASP A 387 4.28 -0.01 22.37
N VAL A 388 4.51 1.21 21.88
CA VAL A 388 4.52 2.44 22.69
C VAL A 388 3.63 3.52 22.08
N VAL A 389 3.18 4.46 22.93
CA VAL A 389 2.55 5.69 22.43
C VAL A 389 3.60 6.65 21.89
N PRO A 390 3.41 7.22 20.69
CA PRO A 390 4.41 8.09 20.08
C PRO A 390 4.48 9.49 20.72
N LEU A 391 3.37 9.97 21.32
CA LEU A 391 3.23 11.29 21.88
C LEU A 391 2.57 11.23 23.26
N SER A 392 2.99 12.13 24.16
CA SER A 392 2.35 12.27 25.48
C SER A 392 0.89 12.66 25.33
N VAL A 393 0.04 12.12 26.22
CA VAL A 393 -1.38 12.48 26.32
C VAL A 393 -1.71 12.96 27.74
N GLY A 394 -2.58 13.95 27.82
CA GLY A 394 -2.95 14.56 29.08
C GLY A 394 -4.16 15.46 28.93
N LEU A 395 -4.37 16.34 29.88
CA LEU A 395 -5.49 17.27 29.86
C LEU A 395 -5.04 18.71 30.14
N GLU A 396 -5.86 19.65 29.68
CA GLU A 396 -5.71 21.06 30.02
C GLU A 396 -6.10 21.30 31.47
N THR A 397 -5.23 21.98 32.20
CA THR A 397 -5.44 22.39 33.59
C THR A 397 -5.43 23.90 33.72
N LEU A 398 -5.70 24.39 34.95
CA LEU A 398 -5.78 25.82 35.25
C LEU A 398 -4.57 26.59 34.68
N GLY A 399 -4.87 27.70 33.97
CA GLY A 399 -3.85 28.51 33.31
C GLY A 399 -3.47 28.05 31.89
N GLY A 400 -4.21 27.11 31.31
CA GLY A 400 -3.93 26.61 29.94
C GLY A 400 -2.68 25.74 29.86
N VAL A 401 -2.36 25.03 30.95
CA VAL A 401 -1.18 24.15 31.04
C VAL A 401 -1.56 22.74 30.61
N MET A 402 -0.72 22.09 29.79
CA MET A 402 -0.80 20.68 29.49
C MET A 402 -0.27 19.86 30.68
N THR A 403 -1.16 19.13 31.37
CA THR A 403 -0.79 18.17 32.41
C THR A 403 -0.78 16.76 31.82
N LYS A 404 0.41 16.20 31.64
CA LYS A 404 0.61 14.85 31.10
C LYS A 404 0.15 13.79 32.10
N LEU A 405 -0.59 12.78 31.63
CA LEU A 405 -0.96 11.59 32.39
C LEU A 405 -0.20 10.35 31.88
N ILE A 406 -0.03 10.26 30.57
CA ILE A 406 0.77 9.20 29.93
C ILE A 406 1.85 9.88 29.10
N ASP A 407 3.10 9.59 29.41
CA ASP A 407 4.25 10.16 28.70
C ASP A 407 4.46 9.42 27.35
N ALA A 408 5.04 10.12 26.39
CA ALA A 408 5.55 9.51 25.14
C ALA A 408 6.44 8.30 25.47
N ASN A 409 6.45 7.33 24.56
CA ASN A 409 7.19 6.08 24.69
C ASN A 409 6.77 5.19 25.89
N THR A 410 5.57 5.43 26.48
CA THR A 410 4.97 4.50 27.45
C THR A 410 4.45 3.27 26.70
N THR A 411 4.82 2.08 27.18
CA THR A 411 4.37 0.79 26.64
C THR A 411 2.85 0.64 26.72
N ILE A 412 2.21 0.14 25.66
CA ILE A 412 0.79 -0.11 25.56
C ILE A 412 0.49 -1.64 25.51
N PRO A 413 -0.66 -2.08 26.03
CA PRO A 413 -1.73 -1.29 26.65
C PRO A 413 -1.33 -0.70 28.00
N THR A 414 -1.87 0.50 28.32
CA THR A 414 -1.58 1.18 29.60
C THR A 414 -2.82 1.90 30.16
N ARG A 415 -2.84 2.08 31.48
CA ARG A 415 -3.88 2.82 32.19
C ARG A 415 -3.26 3.68 33.28
N LYS A 416 -3.59 4.98 33.29
CA LYS A 416 -3.16 5.94 34.31
C LYS A 416 -4.35 6.77 34.79
N SER A 417 -4.40 7.02 36.08
CA SER A 417 -5.43 7.82 36.73
C SER A 417 -4.81 8.91 37.60
N GLN A 418 -5.43 10.08 37.59
CA GLN A 418 -5.02 11.19 38.46
C GLN A 418 -6.29 11.93 38.97
N VAL A 419 -6.21 12.41 40.20
CA VAL A 419 -7.32 13.19 40.82
C VAL A 419 -7.07 14.68 40.60
N PHE A 420 -8.06 15.34 40.02
CA PHE A 420 -8.13 16.79 39.81
C PHE A 420 -9.24 17.39 40.67
N SER A 421 -9.36 18.73 40.66
CA SER A 421 -10.39 19.43 41.40
C SER A 421 -10.95 20.62 40.59
N THR A 422 -12.01 21.25 41.11
CA THR A 422 -12.62 22.44 40.52
C THR A 422 -11.76 23.68 40.70
N ALA A 423 -11.78 24.57 39.69
CA ALA A 423 -11.02 25.83 39.66
C ALA A 423 -11.82 27.01 40.30
N ALA A 424 -13.15 26.87 40.43
CA ALA A 424 -14.01 27.90 40.99
C ALA A 424 -14.92 27.33 42.09
N ASP A 425 -15.39 28.22 43.00
CA ASP A 425 -16.34 27.85 44.02
C ASP A 425 -17.70 27.50 43.41
N ASN A 426 -18.36 26.46 43.99
CA ASN A 426 -19.68 25.98 43.56
C ASN A 426 -19.80 25.64 42.07
N GLN A 427 -18.72 25.21 41.46
CA GLN A 427 -18.67 24.81 40.05
C GLN A 427 -19.47 23.51 39.82
N PRO A 428 -20.60 23.55 39.05
CA PRO A 428 -21.49 22.39 38.91
C PRO A 428 -21.02 21.39 37.85
N SER A 429 -20.07 21.78 37.00
CA SER A 429 -19.50 20.96 35.93
C SER A 429 -18.04 21.29 35.69
N VAL A 430 -17.29 20.34 35.16
CA VAL A 430 -15.94 20.55 34.65
C VAL A 430 -15.85 20.16 33.18
N GLU A 431 -15.14 20.97 32.40
CA GLU A 431 -14.81 20.67 31.04
C GLU A 431 -13.45 19.95 31.02
N ILE A 432 -13.39 18.82 30.32
CA ILE A 432 -12.20 18.03 30.14
C ILE A 432 -11.73 18.17 28.69
N ASN A 433 -10.67 18.91 28.49
CA ASN A 433 -9.97 19.05 27.20
C ASN A 433 -8.79 18.07 27.16
N VAL A 434 -8.91 17.03 26.33
CA VAL A 434 -7.89 15.99 26.17
C VAL A 434 -6.91 16.42 25.10
N LEU A 435 -5.63 16.42 25.44
CA LEU A 435 -4.54 16.95 24.62
C LEU A 435 -3.53 15.85 24.28
N GLN A 436 -2.90 15.99 23.11
CA GLN A 436 -1.78 15.16 22.67
C GLN A 436 -0.66 16.05 22.18
N GLY A 437 0.55 15.87 22.71
CA GLY A 437 1.75 16.64 22.35
C GLY A 437 2.77 16.72 23.45
N GLU A 438 3.87 17.44 23.18
CA GLU A 438 5.00 17.56 24.09
C GLU A 438 5.19 18.98 24.65
N ARG A 439 4.32 19.91 24.25
CA ARG A 439 4.45 21.32 24.66
C ARG A 439 3.86 21.52 26.06
N PRO A 440 4.42 22.45 26.88
CA PRO A 440 3.90 22.70 28.21
C PRO A 440 2.58 23.48 28.23
N MET A 441 2.21 24.15 27.11
CA MET A 441 0.99 24.94 27.03
C MET A 441 -0.05 24.25 26.13
N ALA A 442 -1.26 24.10 26.63
CA ALA A 442 -2.38 23.43 25.95
C ALA A 442 -2.68 23.95 24.53
N LYS A 443 -2.51 25.26 24.29
CA LYS A 443 -2.72 25.91 22.98
C LYS A 443 -1.73 25.46 21.91
N ASP A 444 -0.57 24.93 22.31
CA ASP A 444 0.51 24.51 21.43
C ASP A 444 0.48 23.01 21.15
N ASP A 445 -0.43 22.29 21.80
CA ASP A 445 -0.69 20.84 21.63
C ASP A 445 -1.98 20.59 20.84
N LYS A 446 -2.15 19.37 20.38
CA LYS A 446 -3.35 18.97 19.64
C LYS A 446 -4.47 18.64 20.59
N LEU A 447 -5.62 19.36 20.51
CA LEU A 447 -6.86 18.97 21.16
C LEU A 447 -7.42 17.74 20.42
N ILE A 448 -7.49 16.59 21.11
CA ILE A 448 -7.95 15.32 20.54
C ILE A 448 -9.34 14.93 21.03
N GLY A 449 -9.84 15.53 22.11
CA GLY A 449 -11.18 15.29 22.60
C GLY A 449 -11.62 16.33 23.62
N LYS A 450 -12.94 16.50 23.74
CA LYS A 450 -13.55 17.43 24.69
C LYS A 450 -14.88 16.89 25.18
N PHE A 451 -15.08 16.89 26.50
CA PHE A 451 -16.33 16.49 27.11
C PHE A 451 -16.56 17.18 28.46
N HIS A 452 -17.77 17.08 29.02
CA HIS A 452 -18.14 17.69 30.27
C HIS A 452 -18.57 16.64 31.30
N LEU A 453 -18.10 16.78 32.50
CA LEU A 453 -18.66 16.06 33.67
C LEU A 453 -19.57 17.00 34.46
N ASP A 454 -20.86 16.73 34.43
CA ASP A 454 -21.90 17.55 35.06
C ASP A 454 -22.37 16.99 36.41
N GLY A 455 -22.97 17.88 37.23
CA GLY A 455 -23.61 17.50 38.45
C GLY A 455 -22.68 17.23 39.60
N ILE A 456 -21.57 17.96 39.62
CA ILE A 456 -20.69 18.06 40.78
C ILE A 456 -21.42 18.79 41.89
N ALA A 457 -21.32 18.25 43.11
CA ALA A 457 -21.95 18.86 44.28
C ALA A 457 -21.32 20.24 44.58
N PRO A 458 -22.14 21.27 44.91
CA PRO A 458 -21.59 22.59 45.27
C PRO A 458 -20.63 22.49 46.46
N ALA A 459 -19.41 22.96 46.24
CA ALA A 459 -18.34 22.98 47.25
C ALA A 459 -17.33 24.09 46.91
N PRO A 460 -16.53 24.54 47.88
CA PRO A 460 -15.40 25.43 47.61
C PRO A 460 -14.43 24.83 46.59
N ARG A 461 -13.78 25.66 45.78
CA ARG A 461 -12.73 25.22 44.84
C ARG A 461 -11.66 24.37 45.52
N GLY A 462 -11.19 23.35 44.85
CA GLY A 462 -10.18 22.44 45.38
C GLY A 462 -10.71 21.32 46.28
N ILE A 463 -12.00 21.31 46.65
CA ILE A 463 -12.62 20.27 47.50
C ILE A 463 -13.15 19.08 46.66
N PRO A 464 -13.87 19.29 45.53
CA PRO A 464 -14.33 18.16 44.70
C PRO A 464 -13.15 17.33 44.19
N GLN A 465 -13.34 16.00 44.23
CA GLN A 465 -12.33 15.06 43.75
C GLN A 465 -12.81 14.40 42.45
N ILE A 466 -12.20 14.82 41.35
CA ILE A 466 -12.54 14.33 40.01
C ILE A 466 -11.38 13.45 39.55
N GLU A 467 -11.62 12.13 39.56
CA GLU A 467 -10.65 11.15 39.05
C GLU A 467 -10.76 11.09 37.54
N VAL A 468 -9.69 11.43 36.85
CA VAL A 468 -9.57 11.29 35.39
C VAL A 468 -8.65 10.11 35.08
N THR A 469 -9.17 9.16 34.32
CA THR A 469 -8.46 7.95 33.90
C THR A 469 -8.26 7.97 32.40
N PHE A 470 -7.02 7.77 31.99
CA PHE A 470 -6.61 7.55 30.61
C PHE A 470 -6.26 6.08 30.43
N GLU A 471 -6.88 5.45 29.45
CA GLU A 471 -6.63 4.04 29.09
C GLU A 471 -6.37 3.92 27.60
N ILE A 472 -5.19 3.41 27.24
CA ILE A 472 -4.79 3.18 25.86
C ILE A 472 -4.73 1.67 25.61
N ASP A 473 -5.48 1.21 24.62
CA ASP A 473 -5.53 -0.19 24.25
C ASP A 473 -4.30 -0.63 23.42
N ALA A 474 -4.23 -1.92 23.07
CA ALA A 474 -3.14 -2.46 22.26
C ALA A 474 -3.11 -1.93 20.81
N ASN A 475 -4.14 -1.22 20.35
CA ASN A 475 -4.19 -0.56 19.04
C ASN A 475 -3.74 0.92 19.11
N GLY A 476 -3.44 1.41 20.32
CA GLY A 476 -3.12 2.80 20.55
C GLY A 476 -4.36 3.70 20.66
N ILE A 477 -5.57 3.15 20.83
CA ILE A 477 -6.80 3.92 20.94
C ILE A 477 -6.99 4.35 22.40
N LEU A 478 -7.13 5.67 22.59
CA LEU A 478 -7.29 6.28 23.91
C LEU A 478 -8.76 6.36 24.32
N ASN A 479 -9.05 5.92 25.54
CA ASN A 479 -10.33 6.16 26.23
C ASN A 479 -10.07 7.01 27.49
N VAL A 480 -10.87 8.05 27.69
CA VAL A 480 -10.74 8.96 28.84
C VAL A 480 -12.05 8.94 29.63
N THR A 481 -11.94 8.68 30.93
CA THR A 481 -13.07 8.65 31.84
C THR A 481 -12.86 9.68 32.95
N ALA A 482 -13.86 10.50 33.23
CA ALA A 482 -13.87 11.42 34.37
C ALA A 482 -14.96 11.00 35.34
N LYS A 483 -14.64 10.89 36.64
CA LYS A 483 -15.56 10.47 37.72
C LYS A 483 -15.46 11.38 38.92
N ASP A 484 -16.59 11.93 39.34
CA ASP A 484 -16.67 12.60 40.62
C ASP A 484 -16.78 11.54 41.74
N LYS A 485 -15.79 11.52 42.63
CA LYS A 485 -15.69 10.54 43.71
C LYS A 485 -16.77 10.72 44.79
N ALA A 486 -17.31 11.92 44.94
CA ALA A 486 -18.33 12.23 45.95
C ALA A 486 -19.73 11.80 45.51
N THR A 487 -20.11 12.09 44.25
CA THR A 487 -21.44 11.78 43.72
C THR A 487 -21.50 10.44 42.99
N GLY A 488 -20.36 9.89 42.62
CA GLY A 488 -20.23 8.70 41.79
C GLY A 488 -20.61 8.92 40.32
N LYS A 489 -20.91 10.15 39.91
CA LYS A 489 -21.19 10.49 38.51
C LYS A 489 -19.96 10.32 37.69
N GLU A 490 -20.14 9.73 36.52
CA GLU A 490 -19.06 9.36 35.59
C GLU A 490 -19.47 9.74 34.18
N GLN A 491 -18.51 10.24 33.40
CA GLN A 491 -18.62 10.49 31.98
C GLN A 491 -17.34 10.01 31.32
N SER A 492 -17.49 9.36 30.20
CA SER A 492 -16.35 8.90 29.41
C SER A 492 -16.45 9.39 27.98
N ILE A 493 -15.30 9.59 27.38
CA ILE A 493 -15.14 9.77 25.95
C ILE A 493 -14.12 8.74 25.46
N ARG A 494 -14.51 7.97 24.47
CA ARG A 494 -13.56 7.32 23.62
C ARG A 494 -13.03 8.40 22.70
N ILE A 495 -11.72 8.59 22.70
CA ILE A 495 -11.10 9.49 21.74
C ILE A 495 -11.16 8.76 20.40
N GLU A 496 -12.30 8.85 19.81
CA GLU A 496 -12.43 8.67 18.38
C GLU A 496 -12.00 10.01 17.81
N ALA A 497 -10.84 9.99 17.19
CA ALA A 497 -10.37 11.18 16.50
C ALA A 497 -11.53 11.70 15.67
N SER A 498 -11.74 13.00 15.69
CA SER A 498 -12.76 13.61 14.84
C SER A 498 -12.31 13.43 13.38
N SER A 499 -12.48 12.21 12.86
CA SER A 499 -12.36 11.90 11.43
C SER A 499 -13.39 12.69 10.63
N GLY A 500 -14.32 13.33 11.35
CA GLY A 500 -15.44 14.05 10.78
C GLY A 500 -16.53 13.13 10.22
N LEU A 501 -16.43 11.81 10.48
CA LEU A 501 -17.41 10.82 10.05
C LEU A 501 -18.28 10.40 11.25
N THR A 502 -19.58 10.30 11.01
CA THR A 502 -20.53 9.68 11.94
C THR A 502 -20.68 8.19 11.62
N ASP A 503 -21.14 7.39 12.58
CA ASP A 503 -21.44 5.97 12.33
C ASP A 503 -22.41 5.76 11.16
N ALA A 504 -23.37 6.67 10.97
CA ALA A 504 -24.29 6.64 9.85
C ALA A 504 -23.60 6.89 8.51
N GLU A 505 -22.60 7.77 8.47
CA GLU A 505 -21.79 8.02 7.28
C GLU A 505 -20.87 6.84 6.98
N ILE A 506 -20.24 6.26 8.00
CA ILE A 506 -19.43 5.03 7.86
C ILE A 506 -20.30 3.89 7.32
N GLN A 507 -21.52 3.71 7.86
CA GLN A 507 -22.43 2.67 7.36
C GLN A 507 -22.86 2.92 5.91
N ARG A 508 -23.19 4.17 5.55
CA ARG A 508 -23.50 4.53 4.16
C ARG A 508 -22.32 4.23 3.23
N MET A 509 -21.10 4.57 3.64
CA MET A 509 -19.89 4.31 2.87
C MET A 509 -19.63 2.79 2.69
N LYS A 510 -19.92 1.99 3.73
CA LYS A 510 -19.89 0.52 3.65
C LYS A 510 -20.90 -0.01 2.63
N ASP A 511 -22.12 0.49 2.67
CA ASP A 511 -23.19 0.07 1.76
C ASP A 511 -22.86 0.47 0.29
N GLU A 512 -22.34 1.67 0.09
CA GLU A 512 -21.86 2.12 -1.23
C GLU A 512 -20.67 1.32 -1.73
N ALA A 513 -19.74 0.96 -0.85
CA ALA A 513 -18.61 0.11 -1.18
C ALA A 513 -19.06 -1.30 -1.61
N ALA A 514 -20.03 -1.87 -0.88
CA ALA A 514 -20.62 -3.17 -1.22
C ALA A 514 -21.40 -3.13 -2.55
N ALA A 515 -22.14 -2.05 -2.81
CA ALA A 515 -22.87 -1.87 -4.07
C ALA A 515 -21.95 -1.76 -5.30
N ASN A 516 -20.75 -1.18 -5.13
CA ASN A 516 -19.76 -1.09 -6.20
C ASN A 516 -18.97 -2.40 -6.42
N ALA A 517 -18.91 -3.28 -5.42
CA ALA A 517 -18.19 -4.56 -5.53
C ALA A 517 -18.72 -5.43 -6.68
N ASP A 518 -20.03 -5.46 -6.92
CA ASP A 518 -20.66 -6.17 -8.02
C ASP A 518 -20.34 -5.55 -9.41
N ALA A 519 -20.23 -4.22 -9.47
CA ALA A 519 -19.83 -3.52 -10.68
C ALA A 519 -18.34 -3.77 -10.99
N ASP A 520 -17.49 -3.72 -9.98
CA ASP A 520 -16.05 -4.01 -10.08
C ASP A 520 -15.78 -5.48 -10.46
N ALA A 521 -16.60 -6.42 -9.96
CA ALA A 521 -16.53 -7.84 -10.34
C ALA A 521 -16.90 -8.06 -11.82
N LYS A 522 -17.94 -7.40 -12.31
CA LYS A 522 -18.36 -7.47 -13.73
C LYS A 522 -17.31 -6.84 -14.65
N GLU A 523 -16.71 -5.73 -14.23
CA GLU A 523 -15.67 -5.09 -15.01
C GLU A 523 -14.39 -5.93 -15.05
N LYS A 524 -14.02 -6.59 -13.95
CA LYS A 524 -12.93 -7.58 -13.97
C LYS A 524 -13.21 -8.72 -14.94
N GLU A 525 -14.41 -9.31 -14.88
CA GLU A 525 -14.81 -10.37 -15.83
C GLU A 525 -14.70 -9.89 -17.27
N ARG A 526 -15.11 -8.63 -17.55
CA ARG A 526 -14.96 -8.02 -18.87
C ARG A 526 -13.49 -7.92 -19.30
N ILE A 527 -12.61 -7.45 -18.41
CA ILE A 527 -11.18 -7.29 -18.69
C ILE A 527 -10.52 -8.66 -18.88
N ASP A 528 -10.83 -9.64 -18.04
CA ASP A 528 -10.29 -11.00 -18.15
C ASP A 528 -10.66 -11.64 -19.49
N LYS A 529 -11.89 -11.43 -19.97
CA LYS A 529 -12.35 -11.89 -21.29
C LYS A 529 -11.62 -11.21 -22.44
N LEU A 530 -11.40 -9.89 -22.34
CA LEU A 530 -10.63 -9.15 -23.36
C LEU A 530 -9.16 -9.60 -23.39
N ASN A 531 -8.56 -9.82 -22.23
CA ASN A 531 -7.19 -10.36 -22.14
C ASN A 531 -7.09 -11.78 -22.70
N GLN A 532 -8.09 -12.63 -22.48
CA GLN A 532 -8.18 -13.95 -23.08
C GLN A 532 -8.27 -13.86 -24.62
N ALA A 533 -9.08 -12.94 -25.13
CA ALA A 533 -9.18 -12.68 -26.56
C ALA A 533 -7.85 -12.26 -27.16
N ASP A 534 -7.11 -11.35 -26.51
CA ASP A 534 -5.79 -10.88 -26.95
C ASP A 534 -4.75 -12.01 -26.97
N ALA A 535 -4.73 -12.84 -25.93
CA ALA A 535 -3.85 -14.02 -25.87
C ALA A 535 -4.12 -15.01 -26.99
N ILE A 536 -5.41 -15.27 -27.29
CA ILE A 536 -5.82 -16.16 -28.38
C ILE A 536 -5.47 -15.57 -29.75
N ILE A 537 -5.64 -14.26 -29.95
CA ILE A 537 -5.22 -13.58 -31.17
C ILE A 537 -3.72 -13.78 -31.38
N PHE A 538 -2.91 -13.48 -30.37
CA PHE A 538 -1.45 -13.60 -30.45
C PHE A 538 -1.01 -15.05 -30.74
N GLN A 539 -1.57 -16.01 -30.03
CA GLN A 539 -1.23 -17.42 -30.20
C GLN A 539 -1.68 -17.97 -31.57
N SER A 540 -2.83 -17.51 -32.05
CA SER A 540 -3.35 -17.92 -33.37
C SER A 540 -2.52 -17.34 -34.51
N GLU A 541 -2.11 -16.08 -34.43
CA GLU A 541 -1.20 -15.46 -35.40
C GLU A 541 0.15 -16.18 -35.47
N LYS A 542 0.72 -16.49 -34.30
CA LYS A 542 1.95 -17.27 -34.18
C LYS A 542 1.78 -18.67 -34.81
N SER A 543 0.71 -19.37 -34.49
CA SER A 543 0.43 -20.70 -35.04
C SER A 543 0.23 -20.68 -36.56
N LEU A 544 -0.43 -19.64 -37.10
CA LEU A 544 -0.56 -19.44 -38.56
C LEU A 544 0.81 -19.14 -39.21
N SER A 545 1.69 -18.41 -38.54
CA SER A 545 3.05 -18.15 -39.02
C SER A 545 3.90 -19.41 -39.04
N ASP A 546 3.83 -20.22 -37.97
CA ASP A 546 4.69 -21.40 -37.79
C ASP A 546 4.22 -22.62 -38.60
N LEU A 547 2.93 -22.77 -38.82
CA LEU A 547 2.29 -23.94 -39.44
C LEU A 547 1.57 -23.61 -40.74
N GLY A 548 1.54 -22.35 -41.19
CA GLY A 548 0.69 -21.89 -42.29
C GLY A 548 0.84 -22.64 -43.61
N ASP A 549 2.03 -23.15 -43.90
CA ASP A 549 2.33 -23.94 -45.10
C ASP A 549 1.85 -25.41 -45.00
N LYS A 550 1.52 -25.87 -43.79
CA LYS A 550 1.02 -27.21 -43.50
C LYS A 550 -0.51 -27.30 -43.38
N ILE A 551 -1.17 -26.14 -43.29
CA ILE A 551 -2.62 -26.03 -43.16
C ILE A 551 -3.24 -25.97 -44.56
N PRO A 552 -4.27 -26.77 -44.88
CA PRO A 552 -4.99 -26.65 -46.13
C PRO A 552 -5.54 -25.25 -46.36
N ALA A 553 -5.47 -24.75 -47.61
CA ALA A 553 -5.76 -23.34 -47.93
C ALA A 553 -7.19 -22.89 -47.52
N ASP A 554 -8.16 -23.75 -47.61
CA ASP A 554 -9.54 -23.51 -47.18
C ASP A 554 -9.66 -23.38 -45.65
N LYS A 555 -8.92 -24.21 -44.90
CA LYS A 555 -8.85 -24.12 -43.43
C LYS A 555 -8.10 -22.92 -42.94
N LYS A 556 -7.00 -22.56 -43.62
CA LYS A 556 -6.24 -21.35 -43.33
C LYS A 556 -7.13 -20.10 -43.50
N ALA A 557 -7.91 -20.03 -44.60
CA ALA A 557 -8.84 -18.93 -44.81
C ALA A 557 -9.95 -18.90 -43.75
N ALA A 558 -10.43 -20.05 -43.28
CA ALA A 558 -11.42 -20.11 -42.20
C ALA A 558 -10.86 -19.57 -40.87
N ILE A 559 -9.62 -19.96 -40.52
CA ILE A 559 -8.94 -19.45 -39.31
C ILE A 559 -8.69 -17.93 -39.41
N GLU A 560 -8.20 -17.42 -40.55
CA GLU A 560 -7.97 -16.00 -40.78
C GLU A 560 -9.26 -15.18 -40.68
N ASN A 561 -10.38 -15.70 -41.20
CA ASN A 561 -11.69 -15.04 -41.07
C ASN A 561 -12.19 -15.00 -39.62
N ALA A 562 -12.07 -16.12 -38.90
CA ALA A 562 -12.46 -16.18 -37.49
C ALA A 562 -11.57 -15.24 -36.64
N LEU A 563 -10.27 -15.18 -36.94
CA LEU A 563 -9.31 -14.31 -36.27
C LEU A 563 -9.63 -12.82 -36.53
N THR A 564 -10.05 -12.47 -37.75
CA THR A 564 -10.46 -11.12 -38.09
C THR A 564 -11.69 -10.70 -37.27
N LYS A 565 -12.70 -11.57 -37.15
CA LYS A 565 -13.86 -11.31 -36.29
C LYS A 565 -13.47 -11.13 -34.83
N LEU A 566 -12.56 -11.94 -34.32
CA LEU A 566 -12.07 -11.82 -32.94
C LEU A 566 -11.33 -10.51 -32.71
N LYS A 567 -10.50 -10.05 -33.64
CA LYS A 567 -9.84 -8.75 -33.59
C LYS A 567 -10.82 -7.60 -33.61
N ASP A 568 -11.84 -7.66 -34.45
CA ASP A 568 -12.87 -6.64 -34.53
C ASP A 568 -13.71 -6.57 -33.25
N ALA A 569 -14.07 -7.72 -32.68
CA ALA A 569 -14.77 -7.82 -31.39
C ALA A 569 -13.91 -7.29 -30.24
N HIS A 570 -12.61 -7.65 -30.21
CA HIS A 570 -11.66 -7.14 -29.23
C HIS A 570 -11.48 -5.61 -29.35
N LYS A 571 -11.36 -5.09 -30.57
CA LYS A 571 -11.24 -3.65 -30.82
C LYS A 571 -12.49 -2.87 -30.40
N SER A 572 -13.68 -3.44 -30.58
CA SER A 572 -14.94 -2.85 -30.12
C SER A 572 -15.23 -3.07 -28.64
N GLN A 573 -14.40 -3.86 -27.95
CA GLN A 573 -14.56 -4.26 -26.54
C GLN A 573 -15.89 -4.95 -26.23
N ASP A 574 -16.47 -5.62 -27.20
CA ASP A 574 -17.71 -6.39 -27.05
C ASP A 574 -17.37 -7.80 -26.57
N VAL A 575 -17.57 -8.03 -25.26
CA VAL A 575 -17.26 -9.31 -24.60
C VAL A 575 -18.07 -10.47 -25.18
N ALA A 576 -19.34 -10.26 -25.45
CA ALA A 576 -20.20 -11.32 -26.00
C ALA A 576 -19.77 -11.72 -27.41
N ALA A 577 -19.39 -10.73 -28.23
CA ALA A 577 -18.79 -10.96 -29.54
C ALA A 577 -17.42 -11.64 -29.44
N CYS A 578 -16.59 -11.26 -28.44
CA CYS A 578 -15.31 -11.92 -28.18
C CYS A 578 -15.51 -13.40 -27.82
N ASP A 579 -16.42 -13.74 -26.89
CA ASP A 579 -16.70 -15.12 -26.48
C ASP A 579 -17.20 -16.00 -27.67
N ALA A 580 -18.01 -15.42 -28.54
CA ALA A 580 -18.47 -16.08 -29.76
C ALA A 580 -17.34 -16.33 -30.76
N ALA A 581 -16.52 -15.28 -30.98
CA ALA A 581 -15.41 -15.33 -31.93
C ALA A 581 -14.27 -16.24 -31.45
N ILE A 582 -13.99 -16.30 -30.15
CA ILE A 582 -13.03 -17.25 -29.55
C ILE A 582 -13.41 -18.67 -29.92
N LYS A 583 -14.67 -19.06 -29.73
CA LYS A 583 -15.18 -20.41 -30.11
C LYS A 583 -15.06 -20.69 -31.60
N GLU A 584 -15.28 -19.65 -32.45
CA GLU A 584 -15.08 -19.81 -33.89
C GLU A 584 -13.61 -20.06 -34.24
N VAL A 585 -12.68 -19.38 -33.61
CA VAL A 585 -11.23 -19.58 -33.79
C VAL A 585 -10.81 -20.96 -33.31
N GLU A 586 -11.23 -21.38 -32.13
CA GLU A 586 -10.95 -22.74 -31.59
C GLU A 586 -11.47 -23.82 -32.50
N ASN A 587 -12.71 -23.71 -32.96
CA ASN A 587 -13.32 -24.69 -33.89
C ASN A 587 -12.58 -24.74 -35.23
N ALA A 588 -12.17 -23.60 -35.76
CA ALA A 588 -11.42 -23.54 -37.02
C ALA A 588 -10.05 -24.20 -36.90
N PHE A 589 -9.32 -23.97 -35.78
CA PHE A 589 -8.05 -24.66 -35.52
C PHE A 589 -8.24 -26.15 -35.29
N GLN A 590 -9.26 -26.57 -34.58
CA GLN A 590 -9.57 -27.99 -34.35
C GLN A 590 -9.86 -28.71 -35.66
N ALA A 591 -10.63 -28.08 -36.56
CA ALA A 591 -10.89 -28.62 -37.89
C ALA A 591 -9.62 -28.73 -38.76
N ALA A 592 -8.71 -27.75 -38.65
CA ALA A 592 -7.44 -27.79 -39.35
C ALA A 592 -6.51 -28.90 -38.82
N GLN A 593 -6.45 -29.07 -37.50
CA GLN A 593 -5.68 -30.16 -36.86
C GLN A 593 -6.17 -31.54 -37.28
N GLN A 594 -7.50 -31.73 -37.33
CA GLN A 594 -8.08 -33.01 -37.76
C GLN A 594 -7.69 -33.34 -39.19
N ASP A 595 -7.71 -32.36 -40.10
CA ASP A 595 -7.34 -32.58 -41.50
C ASP A 595 -5.83 -32.83 -41.67
N ILE A 596 -4.97 -32.16 -40.91
CA ILE A 596 -3.53 -32.45 -40.89
C ILE A 596 -3.26 -33.86 -40.40
N TYR A 597 -3.95 -34.28 -39.32
CA TYR A 597 -3.85 -35.66 -38.81
C TYR A 597 -4.31 -36.70 -39.84
N ASN A 598 -5.45 -36.44 -40.48
CA ASN A 598 -5.98 -37.34 -41.52
C ASN A 598 -5.05 -37.43 -42.73
N ALA A 599 -4.46 -36.29 -43.17
CA ALA A 599 -3.50 -36.25 -44.25
C ALA A 599 -2.22 -37.02 -43.92
N GLN A 600 -1.72 -36.89 -42.69
CA GLN A 600 -0.56 -37.65 -42.22
C GLN A 600 -0.83 -39.14 -42.13
N ALA A 601 -2.00 -39.53 -41.63
CA ALA A 601 -2.42 -40.93 -41.59
C ALA A 601 -2.54 -41.53 -42.99
N GLN A 602 -3.13 -40.80 -43.95
CA GLN A 602 -3.21 -41.22 -45.36
C GLN A 602 -1.81 -41.32 -46.02
N ALA A 603 -0.91 -40.37 -45.74
CA ALA A 603 0.46 -40.40 -46.24
C ALA A 603 1.23 -41.61 -45.69
N GLN A 604 1.06 -41.97 -44.42
CA GLN A 604 1.66 -43.16 -43.82
C GLN A 604 1.07 -44.44 -44.40
N GLN A 605 -0.24 -44.51 -44.66
CA GLN A 605 -0.86 -45.64 -45.34
C GLN A 605 -0.41 -45.77 -46.77
N ALA A 606 -0.24 -44.68 -47.51
CA ALA A 606 0.29 -44.67 -48.85
C ALA A 606 1.78 -45.11 -48.90
N GLN A 607 2.58 -44.71 -47.93
CA GLN A 607 3.97 -45.18 -47.79
C GLN A 607 4.04 -46.67 -47.45
N GLN A 608 3.16 -47.15 -46.56
CA GLN A 608 3.05 -48.60 -46.29
C GLN A 608 2.53 -49.40 -47.48
N ALA A 609 1.59 -48.85 -48.26
CA ALA A 609 1.12 -49.50 -49.50
C ALA A 609 2.20 -49.54 -50.58
N GLN A 610 3.03 -48.47 -50.72
CA GLN A 610 4.20 -48.46 -51.62
C GLN A 610 5.31 -49.41 -51.16
N ALA A 611 5.55 -49.51 -49.83
CA ALA A 611 6.50 -50.46 -49.25
C ALA A 611 6.05 -51.92 -49.48
N ASN A 612 4.74 -52.19 -49.37
CA ASN A 612 4.16 -53.53 -49.68
C ASN A 612 4.09 -53.84 -51.16
N ALA A 613 3.95 -52.84 -52.04
CA ALA A 613 4.03 -53.03 -53.49
C ALA A 613 5.48 -53.29 -53.99
N GLY A 614 6.48 -52.73 -53.29
CA GLY A 614 7.91 -53.00 -53.55
C GLY A 614 8.38 -54.38 -53.04
N ALA A 615 7.66 -54.95 -52.06
CA ALA A 615 8.01 -56.26 -51.47
C ALA A 615 7.54 -57.48 -52.28
N ASN A 616 6.66 -57.27 -53.30
CA ASN A 616 6.14 -58.36 -54.12
C ASN A 616 6.92 -58.63 -55.43
N ALA A 617 8.07 -57.99 -55.64
CA ALA A 617 8.95 -58.17 -56.81
C ALA A 617 10.32 -58.75 -56.41
N GLY A 618 10.39 -59.60 -55.40
CA GLY A 618 11.66 -60.24 -55.01
C GLY A 618 11.47 -61.44 -54.10
N ALA A 619 10.74 -62.45 -54.59
CA ALA A 619 10.71 -63.73 -53.91
C ALA A 619 11.81 -64.63 -54.43
N ALA A 620 12.88 -64.86 -53.63
CA ALA A 620 13.57 -66.14 -53.53
C ALA A 620 14.62 -66.10 -52.40
N ASN A 621 14.40 -67.05 -51.45
CA ASN A 621 15.41 -67.65 -50.55
C ASN A 621 16.09 -66.82 -49.45
N ASN A 622 15.86 -66.99 -48.20
CA ASN A 622 16.42 -68.07 -47.36
C ASN A 622 16.05 -67.86 -45.87
N SER A 623 15.87 -69.01 -45.24
CA SER A 623 15.69 -69.33 -43.85
C SER A 623 16.64 -68.62 -42.84
N GLY A 624 16.10 -68.37 -41.64
CA GLY A 624 16.90 -68.48 -40.42
C GLY A 624 16.62 -67.45 -39.32
N ASP A 625 16.07 -67.95 -38.23
CA ASP A 625 16.27 -67.60 -36.82
C ASP A 625 15.87 -66.21 -36.23
N ASP A 626 14.86 -66.31 -35.45
CA ASP A 626 14.69 -66.05 -34.00
C ASP A 626 15.19 -64.77 -33.31
N HIS A 627 14.29 -64.29 -32.46
CA HIS A 627 14.42 -63.50 -31.20
C HIS A 627 14.61 -61.95 -31.28
N ASN A 628 13.68 -61.20 -30.88
CA ASN A 628 13.39 -60.72 -29.54
C ASN A 628 12.56 -59.41 -29.60
N VAL A 629 11.40 -59.49 -29.00
CA VAL A 629 10.57 -58.35 -28.63
C VAL A 629 11.13 -57.76 -27.32
N SER A 630 11.40 -56.46 -27.25
CA SER A 630 11.57 -55.75 -25.98
C SER A 630 10.54 -54.65 -25.88
N ASP A 631 9.66 -54.82 -24.93
CA ASP A 631 8.74 -53.78 -24.44
C ASP A 631 9.51 -52.59 -23.87
N VAL A 632 9.05 -51.41 -24.18
CA VAL A 632 9.50 -50.18 -23.56
C VAL A 632 8.35 -49.65 -22.68
N ASP A 633 8.57 -49.76 -21.39
CA ASP A 633 7.70 -49.19 -20.35
C ASP A 633 7.71 -47.66 -20.39
N PHE A 634 6.54 -47.06 -20.35
CA PHE A 634 6.34 -45.66 -20.08
C PHE A 634 6.15 -45.45 -18.57
N GLU A 635 7.05 -44.75 -17.92
CA GLU A 635 6.86 -44.23 -16.56
C GLU A 635 6.10 -42.90 -16.61
N GLU A 636 4.96 -42.86 -15.92
CA GLU A 636 4.26 -41.61 -15.54
C GLU A 636 5.02 -40.91 -14.43
N VAL A 637 5.43 -39.67 -14.64
CA VAL A 637 5.92 -38.78 -13.59
C VAL A 637 4.75 -38.00 -13.02
N LYS A 638 4.51 -38.21 -11.74
CA LYS A 638 3.56 -37.45 -10.90
C LYS A 638 4.08 -36.05 -10.59
#